data_1a18a033e886c857fe57f16941866ca4
#
_entry.id   1a18a033e886c857fe57f16941866ca4
#
_cell.length_a   1.000
_cell.length_b   1.000
_cell.length_c   1.000
_cell.angle_alpha   90.00
_cell.angle_beta   90.00
_cell.angle_gamma   90.00
#
_symmetry.space_group_name_H-M   'P 1'
#
loop_
_entity.id
_entity.type
_entity.pdbx_description
1 polymer ?
#
loop_
_entity_poly.entity_id
_entity_poly.type
_entity_poly.pdbx_seq_one_letter_code
_entity_poly.pdbx_strand_id
1 'polypeptide(L)'
;MAKRVFLIVLDSFGIGAEPDAGQFGDAGTNTLAAIAKDSHFKADTLRKLGLFNIEGVSCGQREEAPVGSFARLQEASMGKDTTIGHWEIAGVESPKPLPTFPNGFPRELLEEFTRVTGRGVLCNKPYSGTDVIRDYGEESMKTGKVIVYTSADSVFQIAANEAVVPIDELYDICAKARELLKGDVGVGRVIARPFEGDCAANFQRTPRRHDYSLQPPRATMLDAISAAGRQVIAVGKIHDIFAGQGVTETIRTSGNTDGLRVTRQLLDRDFTGLAFVNLVDFDMLYGHRRDVPGYAAATAEFDSFLPEFMAGMQPEDVLMITADHGCDPSYLKTTDHTREYVPYLIYGQGVQPGVDLGTRLGFGTIANTVCDALGICAQLDGKSVWNEVKR
;
A
#
# COMPACT_ATOMS: atom_id res chain seq x y z
N MET A 1 -11.47 -26.05 4.14
CA MET A 1 -11.56 -24.70 3.54
C MET A 1 -11.57 -23.70 4.67
N ALA A 2 -10.83 -22.61 4.52
CA ALA A 2 -10.89 -21.51 5.49
C ALA A 2 -12.26 -20.81 5.44
N LYS A 3 -12.73 -20.35 6.60
CA LYS A 3 -13.90 -19.49 6.70
C LYS A 3 -13.51 -18.02 6.56
N ARG A 4 -12.42 -17.62 7.26
CA ARG A 4 -11.90 -16.26 7.27
C ARG A 4 -10.40 -16.27 6.98
N VAL A 5 -9.96 -15.36 6.14
CA VAL A 5 -8.53 -15.07 5.95
C VAL A 5 -8.25 -13.65 6.47
N PHE A 6 -7.28 -13.53 7.33
CA PHE A 6 -6.75 -12.24 7.81
C PHE A 6 -5.41 -12.01 7.11
N LEU A 7 -5.39 -11.13 6.13
CA LEU A 7 -4.19 -10.72 5.40
C LEU A 7 -3.73 -9.37 5.93
N ILE A 8 -2.58 -9.35 6.61
CA ILE A 8 -2.00 -8.15 7.22
C ILE A 8 -0.75 -7.76 6.43
N VAL A 9 -0.77 -6.56 5.87
CA VAL A 9 0.38 -5.94 5.20
C VAL A 9 1.05 -4.97 6.15
N LEU A 10 2.33 -5.25 6.45
CA LEU A 10 3.24 -4.31 7.12
C LEU A 10 3.82 -3.42 6.02
N ASP A 11 3.20 -2.27 5.79
CA ASP A 11 3.54 -1.38 4.66
C ASP A 11 5.03 -1.05 4.64
N SER A 12 5.73 -1.42 3.56
CA SER A 12 7.17 -1.25 3.38
C SER A 12 8.12 -2.18 4.16
N PHE A 13 7.66 -3.29 4.75
CA PHE A 13 8.51 -4.19 5.55
C PHE A 13 9.34 -5.15 4.68
N GLY A 14 10.33 -4.60 3.94
CA GLY A 14 11.26 -5.39 3.13
C GLY A 14 12.24 -6.23 3.95
N ILE A 15 12.78 -7.29 3.34
CA ILE A 15 13.71 -8.23 3.97
C ILE A 15 15.01 -8.42 3.18
N GLY A 16 15.37 -7.44 2.36
CA GLY A 16 16.62 -7.40 1.61
C GLY A 16 16.41 -7.20 0.11
N ALA A 17 17.39 -6.53 -0.51
CA ALA A 17 17.36 -6.13 -1.90
C ALA A 17 17.09 -7.30 -2.86
N GLU A 18 16.21 -7.07 -3.84
CA GLU A 18 15.97 -8.00 -4.95
C GLU A 18 17.15 -7.99 -5.95
N PRO A 19 17.26 -9.01 -6.83
CA PRO A 19 18.35 -9.07 -7.81
C PRO A 19 18.40 -7.88 -8.77
N ASP A 20 17.25 -7.28 -9.06
CA ASP A 20 17.10 -6.11 -9.92
C ASP A 20 17.11 -4.77 -9.18
N ALA A 21 17.25 -4.77 -7.86
CA ALA A 21 17.26 -3.55 -7.03
C ALA A 21 18.25 -2.49 -7.51
N GLY A 22 19.36 -2.92 -8.11
CA GLY A 22 20.34 -2.01 -8.74
C GLY A 22 19.77 -1.14 -9.86
N GLN A 23 18.76 -1.63 -10.60
CA GLN A 23 18.07 -0.88 -11.66
C GLN A 23 17.20 0.24 -11.09
N PHE A 24 16.72 0.08 -9.85
CA PHE A 24 15.93 1.06 -9.10
C PHE A 24 16.80 1.98 -8.23
N GLY A 25 18.12 1.77 -8.20
CA GLY A 25 19.06 2.53 -7.35
C GLY A 25 19.12 2.01 -5.91
N ASP A 26 18.55 0.85 -5.61
CA ASP A 26 18.30 0.33 -4.27
C ASP A 26 19.25 -0.83 -3.89
N ALA A 27 20.36 -0.98 -4.60
CA ALA A 27 21.32 -2.04 -4.33
C ALA A 27 21.81 -2.00 -2.86
N GLY A 28 21.66 -3.13 -2.16
CA GLY A 28 22.12 -3.33 -0.79
C GLY A 28 21.17 -2.85 0.29
N THR A 29 19.94 -2.43 -0.05
CA THR A 29 18.91 -2.09 0.93
C THR A 29 18.43 -3.34 1.69
N ASN A 30 18.09 -3.18 2.96
CA ASN A 30 17.50 -4.23 3.77
C ASN A 30 16.79 -3.62 4.99
N THR A 31 15.50 -3.36 4.83
CA THR A 31 14.66 -2.74 5.85
C THR A 31 14.71 -3.50 7.18
N LEU A 32 14.48 -4.83 7.15
CA LEU A 32 14.51 -5.65 8.35
C LEU A 32 15.89 -5.64 9.04
N ALA A 33 16.98 -5.79 8.28
CA ALA A 33 18.32 -5.78 8.87
C ALA A 33 18.71 -4.40 9.44
N ALA A 34 18.17 -3.31 8.88
CA ALA A 34 18.38 -1.96 9.41
C ALA A 34 17.71 -1.80 10.78
N ILE A 35 16.42 -2.14 10.90
CA ILE A 35 15.67 -1.97 12.15
C ILE A 35 16.05 -2.99 13.22
N ALA A 36 16.48 -4.19 12.84
CA ALA A 36 16.89 -5.24 13.80
C ALA A 36 18.13 -4.89 14.64
N LYS A 37 18.86 -3.84 14.29
CA LYS A 37 20.00 -3.33 15.05
C LYS A 37 19.59 -2.39 16.18
N ASP A 38 18.37 -1.89 16.16
CA ASP A 38 17.87 -0.94 17.15
C ASP A 38 17.41 -1.65 18.43
N SER A 39 17.62 -1.03 19.60
CA SER A 39 17.25 -1.59 20.88
C SER A 39 15.75 -1.73 21.15
N HIS A 40 14.92 -1.01 20.38
CA HIS A 40 13.46 -1.11 20.48
C HIS A 40 12.91 -2.30 19.67
N PHE A 41 13.74 -2.91 18.79
CA PHE A 41 13.30 -4.02 17.97
C PHE A 41 13.00 -5.26 18.81
N LYS A 42 11.80 -5.81 18.64
CA LYS A 42 11.36 -7.09 19.18
C LYS A 42 10.51 -7.81 18.14
N ALA A 43 10.76 -9.10 17.96
CA ALA A 43 10.10 -9.93 16.97
C ALA A 43 10.02 -11.39 17.41
N ASP A 44 9.67 -11.64 18.69
CA ASP A 44 9.66 -12.99 19.29
C ASP A 44 8.56 -13.87 18.68
N THR A 45 7.39 -13.30 18.41
CA THR A 45 6.27 -14.01 17.79
C THR A 45 6.49 -14.17 16.29
N LEU A 46 6.98 -13.15 15.61
CA LEU A 46 7.37 -13.24 14.21
C LEU A 46 8.51 -14.27 14.02
N ARG A 47 9.45 -14.36 14.95
CA ARG A 47 10.46 -15.42 14.98
C ARG A 47 9.82 -16.80 15.03
N LYS A 48 8.89 -17.02 15.98
CA LYS A 48 8.15 -18.29 16.10
C LYS A 48 7.35 -18.63 14.85
N LEU A 49 6.85 -17.62 14.13
CA LEU A 49 6.17 -17.82 12.84
C LEU A 49 7.14 -18.18 11.71
N GLY A 50 8.46 -17.98 11.88
CA GLY A 50 9.49 -18.32 10.91
C GLY A 50 10.12 -17.15 10.16
N LEU A 51 9.91 -15.90 10.59
CA LEU A 51 10.46 -14.72 9.91
C LEU A 51 11.99 -14.85 9.68
N PHE A 52 12.74 -15.25 10.70
CA PHE A 52 14.20 -15.39 10.60
C PHE A 52 14.65 -16.73 9.99
N ASN A 53 13.72 -17.61 9.62
CA ASN A 53 13.99 -18.82 8.87
C ASN A 53 13.94 -18.59 7.36
N ILE A 54 13.33 -17.50 6.93
CA ILE A 54 13.19 -17.14 5.51
C ILE A 54 14.57 -17.05 4.86
N GLU A 55 14.68 -17.59 3.66
CA GLU A 55 15.90 -17.57 2.85
C GLU A 55 16.43 -16.13 2.65
N GLY A 56 17.72 -15.91 2.89
CA GLY A 56 18.38 -14.60 2.75
C GLY A 56 18.24 -13.68 3.97
N VAL A 57 17.37 -13.98 4.93
CA VAL A 57 17.31 -13.25 6.20
C VAL A 57 18.47 -13.68 7.09
N SER A 58 19.39 -12.76 7.36
CA SER A 58 20.62 -13.00 8.12
C SER A 58 20.68 -12.29 9.47
N CYS A 59 19.66 -11.50 9.81
CA CYS A 59 19.50 -10.88 11.12
C CYS A 59 18.55 -11.71 12.00
N GLY A 60 18.69 -11.60 13.31
CA GLY A 60 17.86 -12.34 14.26
C GLY A 60 18.24 -13.82 14.42
N GLN A 61 17.56 -14.50 15.34
CA GLN A 61 17.77 -15.91 15.64
C GLN A 61 16.70 -16.76 14.96
N ARG A 62 17.11 -17.79 14.22
CA ARG A 62 16.21 -18.77 13.63
C ARG A 62 15.42 -19.52 14.72
N GLU A 63 14.21 -19.91 14.37
CA GLU A 63 13.37 -20.80 15.20
C GLU A 63 13.61 -22.25 14.81
N GLU A 64 13.82 -23.12 15.79
CA GLU A 64 14.04 -24.56 15.54
C GLU A 64 12.77 -25.28 15.07
N ALA A 65 11.62 -24.87 15.60
CA ALA A 65 10.33 -25.45 15.29
C ALA A 65 9.30 -24.34 14.98
N PRO A 66 9.36 -23.70 13.80
CA PRO A 66 8.41 -22.64 13.44
C PRO A 66 6.98 -23.14 13.47
N VAL A 67 6.07 -22.33 14.05
CA VAL A 67 4.65 -22.66 14.14
C VAL A 67 3.87 -22.21 12.88
N GLY A 68 4.46 -21.37 12.04
CA GLY A 68 3.94 -20.97 10.73
C GLY A 68 4.66 -21.63 9.57
N SER A 69 4.10 -21.54 8.38
CA SER A 69 4.79 -21.74 7.11
C SER A 69 5.30 -20.40 6.61
N PHE A 70 6.42 -20.37 5.89
CA PHE A 70 7.07 -19.12 5.51
C PHE A 70 7.69 -19.18 4.11
N ALA A 71 7.76 -18.03 3.47
CA ALA A 71 8.38 -17.82 2.16
C ALA A 71 9.05 -16.44 2.10
N ARG A 72 9.91 -16.28 1.10
CA ARG A 72 10.37 -15.00 0.58
C ARG A 72 9.66 -14.76 -0.75
N LEU A 73 9.01 -13.61 -0.91
CA LEU A 73 8.42 -13.23 -2.19
C LEU A 73 9.28 -12.19 -2.89
N GLN A 74 9.44 -12.39 -4.21
CA GLN A 74 10.08 -11.45 -5.11
C GLN A 74 8.99 -10.76 -5.94
N GLU A 75 9.02 -9.45 -6.05
CA GLU A 75 8.04 -8.70 -6.86
C GLU A 75 8.25 -8.97 -8.35
N ALA A 76 7.19 -9.29 -9.08
CA ALA A 76 7.22 -9.47 -10.53
C ALA A 76 6.90 -8.18 -11.29
N SER A 77 6.16 -7.27 -10.66
CA SER A 77 5.82 -5.97 -11.23
C SER A 77 7.03 -5.07 -11.39
N MET A 78 6.96 -4.14 -12.36
CA MET A 78 8.01 -3.15 -12.63
C MET A 78 7.80 -1.86 -11.83
N GLY A 79 7.40 -1.97 -10.57
CA GLY A 79 7.21 -0.88 -9.62
C GLY A 79 7.87 -1.18 -8.29
N LYS A 80 7.74 -0.27 -7.36
CA LYS A 80 8.14 -0.43 -5.95
C LYS A 80 7.30 0.47 -5.05
N ASP A 81 6.10 0.81 -5.51
CA ASP A 81 5.19 1.69 -4.79
C ASP A 81 4.02 0.92 -4.19
N THR A 82 3.41 1.49 -3.15
CA THR A 82 2.30 0.88 -2.41
C THR A 82 1.16 0.40 -3.32
N THR A 83 0.84 1.16 -4.37
CA THR A 83 -0.27 0.81 -5.29
C THR A 83 0.07 -0.45 -6.08
N ILE A 84 1.24 -0.47 -6.71
CA ILE A 84 1.72 -1.61 -7.52
C ILE A 84 1.88 -2.85 -6.65
N GLY A 85 2.56 -2.74 -5.49
CA GLY A 85 2.76 -3.87 -4.57
C GLY A 85 1.45 -4.47 -4.08
N HIS A 86 0.47 -3.64 -3.70
CA HIS A 86 -0.85 -4.13 -3.29
C HIS A 86 -1.65 -4.74 -4.44
N TRP A 87 -1.57 -4.18 -5.67
CA TRP A 87 -2.21 -4.79 -6.83
C TRP A 87 -1.63 -6.17 -7.11
N GLU A 88 -0.30 -6.31 -7.00
CA GLU A 88 0.33 -7.61 -7.20
C GLU A 88 -0.03 -8.60 -6.08
N ILE A 89 -0.08 -8.17 -4.80
CA ILE A 89 -0.64 -8.95 -3.69
C ILE A 89 -2.06 -9.44 -4.01
N ALA A 90 -2.84 -8.62 -4.72
CA ALA A 90 -4.20 -8.96 -5.14
C ALA A 90 -4.29 -9.72 -6.47
N GLY A 91 -3.16 -10.12 -7.05
CA GLY A 91 -3.08 -10.97 -8.25
C GLY A 91 -3.08 -10.22 -9.57
N VAL A 92 -2.58 -8.98 -9.59
CA VAL A 92 -2.45 -8.14 -10.79
C VAL A 92 -1.01 -7.66 -10.94
N GLU A 93 -0.22 -8.33 -11.76
CA GLU A 93 1.12 -7.88 -12.12
C GLU A 93 1.07 -6.67 -13.05
N SER A 94 1.95 -5.72 -12.80
CA SER A 94 2.09 -4.48 -13.56
C SER A 94 3.39 -4.50 -14.36
N PRO A 95 3.36 -4.74 -15.68
CA PRO A 95 4.57 -4.87 -16.49
C PRO A 95 5.31 -3.54 -16.71
N LYS A 96 4.72 -2.43 -16.31
CA LYS A 96 5.30 -1.08 -16.36
C LYS A 96 5.06 -0.36 -15.05
N PRO A 97 6.00 0.50 -14.62
CA PRO A 97 5.76 1.37 -13.46
C PRO A 97 4.64 2.37 -13.76
N LEU A 98 4.03 2.93 -12.73
CA LEU A 98 3.10 4.04 -12.90
C LEU A 98 3.85 5.26 -13.50
N PRO A 99 3.24 5.99 -14.45
CA PRO A 99 3.92 7.08 -15.15
C PRO A 99 4.19 8.25 -14.19
N THR A 100 5.36 8.86 -14.32
CA THR A 100 5.75 10.10 -13.65
C THR A 100 5.99 11.21 -14.68
N PHE A 101 5.83 12.46 -14.28
CA PHE A 101 5.88 13.61 -15.18
C PHE A 101 6.86 14.68 -14.70
N PRO A 102 8.19 14.39 -14.72
CA PRO A 102 9.21 15.32 -14.21
C PRO A 102 9.29 16.64 -14.99
N ASN A 103 8.78 16.68 -16.22
CA ASN A 103 8.72 17.88 -17.06
C ASN A 103 7.31 18.49 -17.16
N GLY A 104 6.36 18.05 -16.30
CA GLY A 104 4.95 18.39 -16.39
C GLY A 104 4.17 17.50 -17.37
N PHE A 105 2.86 17.64 -17.34
CA PHE A 105 1.93 16.82 -18.14
C PHE A 105 1.89 17.30 -19.61
N PRO A 106 1.61 16.39 -20.57
CA PRO A 106 1.48 16.71 -21.98
C PRO A 106 0.46 17.83 -22.21
N ARG A 107 0.72 18.69 -23.19
CA ARG A 107 -0.12 19.83 -23.52
C ARG A 107 -1.54 19.39 -23.92
N GLU A 108 -1.64 18.35 -24.73
CA GLU A 108 -2.90 17.79 -25.21
C GLU A 108 -3.80 17.32 -24.07
N LEU A 109 -3.20 16.72 -23.02
CA LEU A 109 -3.92 16.31 -21.82
C LEU A 109 -4.49 17.53 -21.06
N LEU A 110 -3.71 18.61 -20.94
CA LEU A 110 -4.17 19.81 -20.24
C LEU A 110 -5.21 20.61 -21.04
N GLU A 111 -5.15 20.58 -22.36
CA GLU A 111 -6.18 21.16 -23.23
C GLU A 111 -7.50 20.40 -23.06
N GLU A 112 -7.44 19.06 -23.06
CA GLU A 112 -8.61 18.22 -22.80
C GLU A 112 -9.14 18.38 -21.38
N PHE A 113 -8.26 18.43 -20.38
CA PHE A 113 -8.64 18.75 -19.01
C PHE A 113 -9.39 20.08 -18.92
N THR A 114 -8.87 21.13 -19.56
CA THR A 114 -9.51 22.44 -19.60
C THR A 114 -10.89 22.37 -20.26
N ARG A 115 -11.00 21.61 -21.35
CA ARG A 115 -12.28 21.43 -22.08
C ARG A 115 -13.36 20.75 -21.21
N VAL A 116 -13.00 19.67 -20.48
CA VAL A 116 -13.99 18.88 -19.70
C VAL A 116 -14.31 19.49 -18.34
N THR A 117 -13.38 20.26 -17.76
CA THR A 117 -13.57 20.89 -16.45
C THR A 117 -14.07 22.32 -16.54
N GLY A 118 -13.87 22.99 -17.70
CA GLY A 118 -14.17 24.41 -17.86
C GLY A 118 -13.17 25.36 -17.17
N ARG A 119 -12.11 24.79 -16.54
CA ARG A 119 -11.09 25.57 -15.81
C ARG A 119 -9.74 25.51 -16.51
N GLY A 120 -9.10 26.64 -16.72
CA GLY A 120 -7.73 26.72 -17.20
C GLY A 120 -6.73 26.26 -16.14
N VAL A 121 -5.50 26.00 -16.58
CA VAL A 121 -4.41 25.45 -15.75
C VAL A 121 -3.33 26.50 -15.51
N LEU A 122 -2.76 26.50 -14.31
CA LEU A 122 -1.53 27.20 -13.92
C LEU A 122 -0.49 26.18 -13.47
N CYS A 123 0.80 26.55 -13.52
CA CYS A 123 1.96 25.83 -13.07
C CYS A 123 2.41 24.67 -14.02
N ASN A 124 1.80 23.49 -13.97
CA ASN A 124 2.15 22.30 -14.74
C ASN A 124 3.64 21.89 -14.65
N LYS A 125 4.16 21.71 -13.44
CA LYS A 125 5.53 21.22 -13.18
C LYS A 125 5.63 20.59 -11.81
N PRO A 126 6.74 19.86 -11.49
CA PRO A 126 7.01 19.43 -10.13
C PRO A 126 7.12 20.62 -9.18
N TYR A 127 6.43 20.54 -8.04
CA TYR A 127 6.38 21.63 -7.07
C TYR A 127 6.10 21.14 -5.65
N SER A 128 6.64 21.85 -4.65
CA SER A 128 6.19 21.73 -3.27
C SER A 128 4.75 22.25 -3.16
N GLY A 129 3.86 21.47 -2.55
CA GLY A 129 2.48 21.88 -2.49
C GLY A 129 2.20 23.06 -1.53
N THR A 130 3.14 23.46 -0.67
CA THR A 130 3.06 24.69 0.14
C THR A 130 3.53 25.89 -0.67
N ASP A 131 4.65 25.72 -1.38
CA ASP A 131 5.19 26.80 -2.21
C ASP A 131 4.31 27.10 -3.42
N VAL A 132 3.69 26.08 -4.03
CA VAL A 132 2.83 26.27 -5.21
C VAL A 132 1.61 27.16 -4.92
N ILE A 133 1.00 27.02 -3.75
CA ILE A 133 -0.14 27.88 -3.38
C ILE A 133 0.31 29.30 -3.07
N ARG A 134 1.48 29.48 -2.45
CA ARG A 134 2.08 30.79 -2.23
C ARG A 134 2.37 31.50 -3.55
N ASP A 135 2.99 30.80 -4.52
CA ASP A 135 3.50 31.40 -5.74
C ASP A 135 2.45 31.58 -6.84
N TYR A 136 1.39 30.76 -6.88
CA TYR A 136 0.34 30.78 -7.89
C TYR A 136 -1.07 31.09 -7.33
N GLY A 137 -1.24 31.15 -6.01
CA GLY A 137 -2.55 31.27 -5.38
C GLY A 137 -3.30 32.56 -5.76
N GLU A 138 -2.62 33.72 -5.74
CA GLU A 138 -3.23 35.00 -6.11
C GLU A 138 -3.65 35.03 -7.57
N GLU A 139 -2.83 34.50 -8.50
CA GLU A 139 -3.19 34.39 -9.91
C GLU A 139 -4.37 33.42 -10.11
N SER A 140 -4.38 32.30 -9.40
CA SER A 140 -5.48 31.34 -9.41
C SER A 140 -6.79 32.01 -8.98
N MET A 141 -6.78 32.76 -7.88
CA MET A 141 -7.96 33.47 -7.38
C MET A 141 -8.45 34.52 -8.37
N LYS A 142 -7.53 35.29 -8.97
CA LYS A 142 -7.86 36.34 -9.92
C LYS A 142 -8.42 35.82 -11.24
N THR A 143 -7.91 34.71 -11.74
CA THR A 143 -8.25 34.15 -13.06
C THR A 143 -9.30 33.06 -13.03
N GLY A 144 -9.55 32.46 -11.86
CA GLY A 144 -10.39 31.29 -11.71
C GLY A 144 -9.76 29.97 -12.24
N LYS A 145 -8.47 30.02 -12.65
CA LYS A 145 -7.74 28.83 -13.08
C LYS A 145 -7.33 27.99 -11.88
N VAL A 146 -7.25 26.66 -12.06
CA VAL A 146 -6.74 25.76 -11.03
C VAL A 146 -5.23 25.56 -11.17
N ILE A 147 -4.56 25.27 -10.07
CA ILE A 147 -3.12 25.02 -10.03
C ILE A 147 -2.89 23.52 -10.19
N VAL A 148 -2.34 23.09 -11.34
CA VAL A 148 -1.95 21.70 -11.58
C VAL A 148 -0.46 21.55 -11.38
N TYR A 149 -0.07 20.56 -10.57
CA TYR A 149 1.34 20.26 -10.30
C TYR A 149 1.53 18.77 -9.98
N THR A 150 2.77 18.33 -9.99
CA THR A 150 3.18 16.94 -9.68
C THR A 150 4.29 16.93 -8.63
N SER A 151 4.82 15.74 -8.36
CA SER A 151 6.02 15.51 -7.54
C SER A 151 6.87 14.40 -8.18
N ALA A 152 7.79 13.80 -7.43
CA ALA A 152 8.51 12.61 -7.87
C ALA A 152 7.60 11.39 -8.00
N ASP A 153 6.49 11.38 -7.24
CA ASP A 153 5.49 10.31 -7.29
C ASP A 153 4.62 10.39 -8.55
N SER A 154 3.89 9.30 -8.82
CA SER A 154 2.89 9.24 -9.89
C SER A 154 1.58 9.92 -9.49
N VAL A 155 1.57 11.25 -9.47
CA VAL A 155 0.43 12.05 -8.99
C VAL A 155 0.10 13.23 -9.89
N PHE A 156 -1.21 13.53 -10.03
CA PHE A 156 -1.76 14.73 -10.62
C PHE A 156 -2.48 15.53 -9.53
N GLN A 157 -1.88 16.61 -9.07
CA GLN A 157 -2.40 17.39 -7.95
C GLN A 157 -3.07 18.66 -8.45
N ILE A 158 -4.26 18.95 -7.92
CA ILE A 158 -5.07 20.11 -8.29
C ILE A 158 -5.31 20.96 -7.04
N ALA A 159 -4.66 22.12 -6.95
CA ALA A 159 -4.92 23.06 -5.88
C ALA A 159 -5.84 24.19 -6.35
N ALA A 160 -6.78 24.57 -5.48
CA ALA A 160 -7.68 25.69 -5.71
C ALA A 160 -8.09 26.32 -4.38
N ASN A 161 -8.31 27.66 -4.39
CA ASN A 161 -8.83 28.38 -3.26
C ASN A 161 -10.34 28.18 -3.16
N GLU A 162 -10.83 27.78 -1.99
CA GLU A 162 -12.23 27.42 -1.76
C GLU A 162 -13.21 28.59 -1.91
N ALA A 163 -12.72 29.86 -1.80
CA ALA A 163 -13.54 31.04 -2.05
C ALA A 163 -13.81 31.27 -3.55
N VAL A 164 -13.03 30.67 -4.46
CA VAL A 164 -13.12 30.86 -5.91
C VAL A 164 -13.60 29.58 -6.61
N VAL A 165 -13.14 28.43 -6.14
CA VAL A 165 -13.58 27.11 -6.60
C VAL A 165 -14.13 26.36 -5.39
N PRO A 166 -15.45 26.33 -5.22
CA PRO A 166 -16.08 25.60 -4.11
C PRO A 166 -15.64 24.16 -4.05
N ILE A 167 -15.61 23.59 -2.85
CA ILE A 167 -15.06 22.23 -2.62
C ILE A 167 -15.72 21.16 -3.49
N ASP A 168 -17.03 21.22 -3.69
CA ASP A 168 -17.76 20.25 -4.50
C ASP A 168 -17.37 20.38 -5.99
N GLU A 169 -17.09 21.59 -6.48
CA GLU A 169 -16.58 21.82 -7.84
C GLU A 169 -15.15 21.27 -7.96
N LEU A 170 -14.28 21.49 -6.96
CA LEU A 170 -12.93 20.93 -6.98
C LEU A 170 -12.96 19.40 -7.02
N TYR A 171 -13.86 18.77 -6.28
CA TYR A 171 -14.03 17.33 -6.31
C TYR A 171 -14.53 16.83 -7.67
N ASP A 172 -15.48 17.51 -8.29
CA ASP A 172 -15.94 17.19 -9.66
C ASP A 172 -14.80 17.34 -10.69
N ILE A 173 -14.00 18.40 -10.59
CA ILE A 173 -12.80 18.60 -11.43
C ILE A 173 -11.82 17.41 -11.25
N CYS A 174 -11.55 16.98 -10.03
CA CYS A 174 -10.66 15.86 -9.76
C CYS A 174 -11.23 14.53 -10.28
N ALA A 175 -12.51 14.28 -10.14
CA ALA A 175 -13.18 13.10 -10.69
C ALA A 175 -13.08 13.07 -12.23
N LYS A 176 -13.34 14.19 -12.92
CA LYS A 176 -13.15 14.32 -14.37
C LYS A 176 -11.69 14.12 -14.78
N ALA A 177 -10.73 14.67 -14.02
CA ALA A 177 -9.31 14.44 -14.24
C ALA A 177 -8.95 12.96 -14.12
N ARG A 178 -9.50 12.23 -13.12
CA ARG A 178 -9.28 10.79 -12.93
C ARG A 178 -9.73 9.99 -14.15
N GLU A 179 -10.85 10.37 -14.78
CA GLU A 179 -11.34 9.71 -16.01
C GLU A 179 -10.42 9.91 -17.22
N LEU A 180 -9.77 11.07 -17.32
CA LEU A 180 -8.81 11.38 -18.39
C LEU A 180 -7.46 10.68 -18.19
N LEU A 181 -7.03 10.51 -16.94
CA LEU A 181 -5.69 10.00 -16.57
C LEU A 181 -5.69 8.48 -16.48
N LYS A 182 -5.88 7.79 -17.63
CA LYS A 182 -5.87 6.32 -17.77
C LYS A 182 -4.83 5.89 -18.82
N GLY A 183 -4.48 4.62 -18.86
CA GLY A 183 -3.48 4.08 -19.79
C GLY A 183 -2.09 4.70 -19.57
N ASP A 184 -1.42 5.12 -20.63
CA ASP A 184 -0.04 5.64 -20.59
C ASP A 184 0.12 6.96 -19.80
N VAL A 185 -0.98 7.68 -19.53
CA VAL A 185 -1.01 8.87 -18.67
C VAL A 185 -1.67 8.60 -17.31
N GLY A 186 -1.93 7.33 -17.01
CA GLY A 186 -2.65 6.88 -15.83
C GLY A 186 -1.83 7.01 -14.55
N VAL A 187 -1.70 8.22 -14.01
CA VAL A 187 -1.05 8.42 -12.69
C VAL A 187 -1.78 7.68 -11.58
N GLY A 188 -1.03 7.22 -10.60
CA GLY A 188 -1.57 6.47 -9.46
C GLY A 188 -2.66 7.21 -8.69
N ARG A 189 -2.54 8.53 -8.53
CA ARG A 189 -3.53 9.35 -7.81
C ARG A 189 -3.75 10.71 -8.46
N VAL A 190 -5.03 11.12 -8.54
CA VAL A 190 -5.43 12.52 -8.70
C VAL A 190 -5.78 13.06 -7.32
N ILE A 191 -5.26 14.21 -6.93
CA ILE A 191 -5.37 14.71 -5.55
C ILE A 191 -5.98 16.11 -5.54
N ALA A 192 -7.14 16.25 -4.89
CA ALA A 192 -7.70 17.54 -4.55
C ALA A 192 -6.91 18.18 -3.40
N ARG A 193 -6.42 19.39 -3.60
CA ARG A 193 -5.63 20.18 -2.64
C ARG A 193 -6.29 21.53 -2.38
N PRO A 194 -7.44 21.58 -1.70
CA PRO A 194 -8.08 22.85 -1.36
C PRO A 194 -7.22 23.67 -0.41
N PHE A 195 -7.28 24.98 -0.57
CA PHE A 195 -6.63 25.93 0.32
C PHE A 195 -7.53 27.15 0.56
N GLU A 196 -7.25 27.88 1.62
CA GLU A 196 -7.92 29.12 2.03
C GLU A 196 -6.91 30.25 2.23
N GLY A 197 -7.39 31.46 2.47
CA GLY A 197 -6.60 32.68 2.58
C GLY A 197 -6.89 33.63 1.42
N ASP A 198 -6.43 34.87 1.51
CA ASP A 198 -6.67 35.94 0.55
C ASP A 198 -5.40 36.46 -0.12
N CYS A 199 -4.22 36.12 0.39
CA CYS A 199 -2.93 36.50 -0.18
C CYS A 199 -1.83 35.46 0.13
N ALA A 200 -0.70 35.59 -0.57
CA ALA A 200 0.44 34.67 -0.45
C ALA A 200 0.97 34.48 0.99
N ALA A 201 0.77 35.50 1.85
CA ALA A 201 1.25 35.46 3.23
C ALA A 201 0.38 34.60 4.17
N ASN A 202 -0.88 34.34 3.81
CA ASN A 202 -1.83 33.61 4.66
C ASN A 202 -2.50 32.41 3.99
N PHE A 203 -2.07 32.00 2.82
CA PHE A 203 -2.58 30.78 2.21
C PHE A 203 -2.25 29.53 3.06
N GLN A 204 -3.30 28.78 3.38
CA GLN A 204 -3.19 27.54 4.14
C GLN A 204 -3.99 26.43 3.48
N ARG A 205 -3.43 25.21 3.46
CA ARG A 205 -4.16 24.01 3.03
C ARG A 205 -5.26 23.68 4.02
N THR A 206 -6.43 23.32 3.52
CA THR A 206 -7.50 22.82 4.38
C THR A 206 -7.43 21.30 4.55
N PRO A 207 -8.07 20.72 5.59
CA PRO A 207 -8.09 19.29 5.81
C PRO A 207 -8.96 18.54 4.79
N ARG A 208 -9.63 19.22 3.87
CA ARG A 208 -10.52 18.66 2.84
C ARG A 208 -9.76 18.10 1.62
N ARG A 209 -8.52 17.67 1.81
CA ARG A 209 -7.81 16.88 0.82
C ARG A 209 -8.61 15.63 0.49
N HIS A 210 -8.68 15.28 -0.81
CA HIS A 210 -9.28 14.04 -1.27
C HIS A 210 -8.45 13.42 -2.39
N ASP A 211 -8.16 12.12 -2.29
CA ASP A 211 -7.37 11.38 -3.26
C ASP A 211 -8.28 10.49 -4.10
N TYR A 212 -8.14 10.56 -5.42
CA TYR A 212 -8.81 9.72 -6.41
C TYR A 212 -7.77 8.74 -6.98
N SER A 213 -7.76 7.53 -6.45
CA SER A 213 -6.82 6.50 -6.86
C SER A 213 -7.15 5.92 -8.25
N LEU A 214 -6.13 5.45 -8.94
CA LEU A 214 -6.30 4.64 -10.14
C LEU A 214 -6.87 3.28 -9.73
N GLN A 215 -7.88 2.80 -10.45
CA GLN A 215 -8.37 1.44 -10.25
C GLN A 215 -7.39 0.42 -10.80
N PRO A 216 -7.32 -0.78 -10.22
CA PRO A 216 -6.59 -1.89 -10.83
C PRO A 216 -7.00 -2.07 -12.30
N PRO A 217 -6.05 -2.37 -13.21
CA PRO A 217 -6.35 -2.44 -14.64
C PRO A 217 -7.23 -3.64 -15.03
N ARG A 218 -7.48 -4.56 -14.12
CA ARG A 218 -8.34 -5.75 -14.29
C ARG A 218 -8.84 -6.25 -12.93
N ALA A 219 -9.70 -7.26 -12.97
CA ALA A 219 -10.23 -7.90 -11.77
C ALA A 219 -9.12 -8.48 -10.88
N THR A 220 -9.28 -8.32 -9.58
CA THR A 220 -8.38 -8.74 -8.51
C THR A 220 -8.97 -9.88 -7.70
N MET A 221 -8.25 -10.40 -6.69
CA MET A 221 -8.82 -11.33 -5.73
C MET A 221 -10.00 -10.72 -4.96
N LEU A 222 -10.03 -9.39 -4.78
CA LEU A 222 -11.13 -8.71 -4.09
C LEU A 222 -12.43 -8.87 -4.89
N ASP A 223 -12.34 -8.68 -6.22
CA ASP A 223 -13.48 -8.87 -7.12
C ASP A 223 -13.96 -10.33 -7.12
N ALA A 224 -13.02 -11.29 -7.16
CA ALA A 224 -13.36 -12.71 -7.14
C ALA A 224 -14.06 -13.13 -5.84
N ILE A 225 -13.59 -12.64 -4.69
CA ILE A 225 -14.16 -12.93 -3.38
C ILE A 225 -15.54 -12.31 -3.24
N SER A 226 -15.72 -11.05 -3.62
CA SER A 226 -17.01 -10.36 -3.56
C SER A 226 -18.02 -10.94 -4.54
N ALA A 227 -17.62 -11.31 -5.75
CA ALA A 227 -18.44 -11.98 -6.74
C ALA A 227 -18.92 -13.37 -6.28
N ALA A 228 -18.14 -14.06 -5.43
CA ALA A 228 -18.51 -15.30 -4.78
C ALA A 228 -19.48 -15.12 -3.59
N GLY A 229 -19.96 -13.88 -3.36
CA GLY A 229 -20.87 -13.55 -2.27
C GLY A 229 -20.20 -13.53 -0.90
N ARG A 230 -18.87 -13.38 -0.83
CA ARG A 230 -18.11 -13.32 0.40
C ARG A 230 -17.68 -11.89 0.72
N GLN A 231 -17.39 -11.64 1.99
CA GLN A 231 -17.00 -10.31 2.44
C GLN A 231 -15.52 -10.02 2.13
N VAL A 232 -15.26 -8.78 1.72
CA VAL A 232 -13.94 -8.17 1.63
C VAL A 232 -13.94 -6.95 2.53
N ILE A 233 -13.40 -7.10 3.73
CA ILE A 233 -13.31 -6.04 4.74
C ILE A 233 -11.96 -5.35 4.58
N ALA A 234 -11.97 -4.14 4.06
CA ALA A 234 -10.80 -3.30 3.87
C ALA A 234 -10.51 -2.49 5.14
N VAL A 235 -9.36 -2.70 5.78
CA VAL A 235 -8.91 -1.98 6.97
C VAL A 235 -7.73 -1.08 6.63
N GLY A 236 -7.79 0.16 7.08
CA GLY A 236 -6.76 1.18 6.78
C GLY A 236 -6.89 1.73 5.36
N LYS A 237 -5.79 1.76 4.60
CA LYS A 237 -5.72 2.33 3.24
C LYS A 237 -6.25 1.41 2.12
N ILE A 238 -6.62 0.18 2.39
CA ILE A 238 -6.96 -0.79 1.34
C ILE A 238 -8.05 -0.27 0.39
N HIS A 239 -9.13 0.31 0.92
CA HIS A 239 -10.17 0.91 0.09
C HIS A 239 -9.60 1.95 -0.90
N ASP A 240 -8.73 2.82 -0.42
CA ASP A 240 -8.17 3.90 -1.23
C ASP A 240 -7.17 3.38 -2.28
N ILE A 241 -6.38 2.36 -1.95
CA ILE A 241 -5.42 1.70 -2.86
C ILE A 241 -6.15 1.02 -4.03
N PHE A 242 -7.30 0.39 -3.77
CA PHE A 242 -8.10 -0.29 -4.78
C PHE A 242 -9.22 0.59 -5.36
N ALA A 243 -9.29 1.88 -4.99
CA ALA A 243 -10.38 2.78 -5.39
C ALA A 243 -11.77 2.18 -5.11
N GLY A 244 -11.91 1.40 -4.04
CA GLY A 244 -13.11 0.70 -3.63
C GLY A 244 -13.48 -0.55 -4.45
N GLN A 245 -12.72 -0.89 -5.48
CA GLN A 245 -13.01 -2.04 -6.35
C GLN A 245 -12.96 -3.36 -5.57
N GLY A 246 -14.00 -4.15 -5.65
CA GLY A 246 -14.13 -5.44 -4.97
C GLY A 246 -14.29 -5.38 -3.43
N VAL A 247 -14.25 -4.19 -2.82
CA VAL A 247 -14.42 -3.99 -1.38
C VAL A 247 -15.90 -4.02 -1.00
N THR A 248 -16.27 -4.80 0.01
CA THR A 248 -17.66 -4.88 0.50
C THR A 248 -17.88 -4.06 1.77
N GLU A 249 -16.82 -3.84 2.56
CA GLU A 249 -16.85 -3.02 3.77
C GLU A 249 -15.52 -2.29 3.96
N THR A 250 -15.58 -1.05 4.45
CA THR A 250 -14.40 -0.22 4.72
C THR A 250 -14.37 0.20 6.17
N ILE A 251 -13.23 -0.04 6.83
CA ILE A 251 -12.96 0.45 8.18
C ILE A 251 -11.71 1.32 8.12
N ARG A 252 -11.90 2.63 8.20
CA ARG A 252 -10.79 3.59 8.23
C ARG A 252 -10.09 3.57 9.58
N THR A 253 -8.79 3.75 9.59
CA THR A 253 -7.95 3.76 10.80
C THR A 253 -7.11 5.03 10.85
N SER A 254 -6.74 5.42 12.05
CA SER A 254 -5.90 6.61 12.30
C SER A 254 -4.40 6.31 12.38
N GLY A 255 -3.99 5.06 12.14
CA GLY A 255 -2.61 4.58 12.21
C GLY A 255 -2.54 3.11 12.61
N ASN A 256 -1.34 2.60 12.86
CA ASN A 256 -1.11 1.18 13.14
C ASN A 256 -1.82 0.70 14.40
N THR A 257 -1.69 1.42 15.53
CA THR A 257 -2.33 1.04 16.80
C THR A 257 -3.85 0.89 16.66
N ASP A 258 -4.49 1.82 15.95
CA ASP A 258 -5.93 1.72 15.66
C ASP A 258 -6.24 0.56 14.70
N GLY A 259 -5.38 0.35 13.70
CA GLY A 259 -5.45 -0.78 12.78
C GLY A 259 -5.41 -2.13 13.49
N LEU A 260 -4.49 -2.30 14.43
CA LEU A 260 -4.37 -3.50 15.26
C LEU A 260 -5.60 -3.70 16.15
N ARG A 261 -6.08 -2.64 16.80
CA ARG A 261 -7.32 -2.69 17.60
C ARG A 261 -8.53 -3.13 16.77
N VAL A 262 -8.71 -2.54 15.60
CA VAL A 262 -9.79 -2.91 14.66
C VAL A 262 -9.65 -4.36 14.21
N THR A 263 -8.44 -4.77 13.82
CA THR A 263 -8.15 -6.14 13.36
C THR A 263 -8.49 -7.16 14.43
N ARG A 264 -8.15 -6.86 15.71
CA ARG A 264 -8.55 -7.70 16.83
C ARG A 264 -10.07 -7.82 16.98
N GLN A 265 -10.80 -6.72 16.85
CA GLN A 265 -12.26 -6.73 16.94
C GLN A 265 -12.95 -7.57 15.85
N LEU A 266 -12.26 -7.78 14.69
CA LEU A 266 -12.78 -8.65 13.63
C LEU A 266 -12.79 -10.13 14.04
N LEU A 267 -12.03 -10.57 15.05
CA LEU A 267 -12.12 -11.93 15.59
C LEU A 267 -13.51 -12.24 16.16
N ASP A 268 -14.15 -11.23 16.77
CA ASP A 268 -15.47 -11.36 17.42
C ASP A 268 -16.64 -11.26 16.42
N ARG A 269 -16.32 -10.97 15.14
CA ARG A 269 -17.34 -10.84 14.09
C ARG A 269 -17.56 -12.15 13.36
N ASP A 270 -18.81 -12.44 13.04
CA ASP A 270 -19.16 -13.55 12.16
C ASP A 270 -19.14 -13.06 10.69
N PHE A 271 -18.12 -13.45 9.94
CA PHE A 271 -18.04 -13.20 8.51
C PHE A 271 -17.35 -14.38 7.79
N THR A 272 -17.53 -14.44 6.49
CA THR A 272 -16.84 -15.39 5.62
C THR A 272 -16.18 -14.63 4.48
N GLY A 273 -14.86 -14.74 4.35
CA GLY A 273 -14.10 -14.04 3.33
C GLY A 273 -12.76 -13.52 3.83
N LEU A 274 -12.41 -12.32 3.39
CA LEU A 274 -11.11 -11.68 3.59
C LEU A 274 -11.22 -10.44 4.46
N ALA A 275 -10.42 -10.36 5.53
CA ALA A 275 -10.04 -9.11 6.17
C ALA A 275 -8.66 -8.71 5.65
N PHE A 276 -8.61 -7.66 4.85
CA PHE A 276 -7.38 -7.13 4.25
C PHE A 276 -6.96 -5.87 4.98
N VAL A 277 -5.83 -5.93 5.67
CA VAL A 277 -5.35 -4.90 6.60
C VAL A 277 -4.07 -4.29 6.09
N ASN A 278 -4.01 -2.97 5.99
CA ASN A 278 -2.78 -2.23 5.73
C ASN A 278 -2.38 -1.44 6.98
N LEU A 279 -1.18 -1.71 7.50
CA LEU A 279 -0.56 -1.00 8.62
C LEU A 279 0.41 0.05 8.07
N VAL A 280 -0.12 1.21 7.76
CA VAL A 280 0.51 2.25 6.93
C VAL A 280 1.64 3.02 7.61
N ASP A 281 1.69 3.06 8.96
CA ASP A 281 2.67 3.92 9.68
C ASP A 281 4.10 3.43 9.49
N PHE A 282 4.32 2.14 9.21
CA PHE A 282 5.63 1.59 8.92
C PHE A 282 6.29 2.36 7.77
N ASP A 283 5.53 2.60 6.68
CA ASP A 283 5.99 3.39 5.56
C ASP A 283 5.94 4.91 5.84
N MET A 284 4.72 5.40 6.14
CA MET A 284 4.43 6.83 6.14
C MET A 284 5.14 7.60 7.27
N LEU A 285 5.24 6.99 8.46
CA LEU A 285 5.84 7.64 9.63
C LEU A 285 7.31 7.29 9.82
N TYR A 286 7.75 6.09 9.44
CA TYR A 286 9.07 5.60 9.78
C TYR A 286 9.96 5.37 8.55
N GLY A 287 9.49 4.69 7.51
CA GLY A 287 10.25 4.41 6.28
C GLY A 287 10.69 5.69 5.58
N HIS A 288 9.75 6.47 5.09
CA HIS A 288 10.01 7.74 4.40
C HIS A 288 10.73 8.79 5.25
N ARG A 289 10.55 8.76 6.57
CA ARG A 289 11.19 9.71 7.50
C ARG A 289 12.54 9.25 8.01
N ARG A 290 12.99 8.07 7.59
CA ARG A 290 14.28 7.48 8.01
C ARG A 290 14.38 7.33 9.53
N ASP A 291 13.26 7.00 10.17
CA ASP A 291 13.16 6.81 11.62
C ASP A 291 13.32 5.33 11.99
N VAL A 292 14.58 4.88 12.09
CA VAL A 292 14.93 3.49 12.47
C VAL A 292 14.36 3.12 13.84
N PRO A 293 14.50 3.93 14.92
CA PRO A 293 13.92 3.61 16.22
C PRO A 293 12.39 3.50 16.22
N GLY A 294 11.71 4.41 15.54
CA GLY A 294 10.25 4.38 15.40
C GLY A 294 9.76 3.15 14.65
N TYR A 295 10.45 2.78 13.57
CA TYR A 295 10.15 1.57 12.80
C TYR A 295 10.34 0.30 13.64
N ALA A 296 11.44 0.21 14.40
CA ALA A 296 11.72 -0.90 15.31
C ALA A 296 10.66 -1.02 16.42
N ALA A 297 10.25 0.13 17.01
CA ALA A 297 9.20 0.15 18.03
C ALA A 297 7.83 -0.25 17.47
N ALA A 298 7.46 0.17 16.25
CA ALA A 298 6.23 -0.26 15.58
C ALA A 298 6.24 -1.77 15.30
N THR A 299 7.40 -2.34 14.94
CA THR A 299 7.56 -3.79 14.78
C THR A 299 7.33 -4.52 16.11
N ALA A 300 7.86 -3.99 17.22
CA ALA A 300 7.65 -4.57 18.54
C ALA A 300 6.19 -4.47 19.01
N GLU A 301 5.47 -3.39 18.67
CA GLU A 301 4.03 -3.26 18.92
C GLU A 301 3.24 -4.33 18.15
N PHE A 302 3.53 -4.50 16.85
CA PHE A 302 2.90 -5.54 16.04
C PHE A 302 3.22 -6.95 16.58
N ASP A 303 4.46 -7.23 16.93
CA ASP A 303 4.86 -8.52 17.47
C ASP A 303 4.12 -8.85 18.79
N SER A 304 3.93 -7.85 19.66
CA SER A 304 3.20 -8.03 20.93
C SER A 304 1.69 -8.18 20.74
N PHE A 305 1.11 -7.72 19.65
CA PHE A 305 -0.30 -7.94 19.29
C PHE A 305 -0.55 -9.41 18.86
N LEU A 306 0.38 -10.03 18.17
CA LEU A 306 0.20 -11.36 17.55
C LEU A 306 -0.21 -12.48 18.50
N PRO A 307 0.37 -12.66 19.72
CA PRO A 307 0.00 -13.77 20.60
C PRO A 307 -1.48 -13.80 20.96
N GLU A 308 -2.05 -12.65 21.34
CA GLU A 308 -3.45 -12.54 21.68
C GLU A 308 -4.36 -12.72 20.46
N PHE A 309 -3.97 -12.15 19.31
CA PHE A 309 -4.70 -12.33 18.07
C PHE A 309 -4.73 -13.81 17.65
N MET A 310 -3.59 -14.46 17.62
CA MET A 310 -3.47 -15.89 17.27
C MET A 310 -4.27 -16.80 18.20
N ALA A 311 -4.28 -16.49 19.51
CA ALA A 311 -5.06 -17.24 20.50
C ALA A 311 -6.58 -17.06 20.31
N GLY A 312 -7.03 -15.93 19.75
CA GLY A 312 -8.44 -15.65 19.47
C GLY A 312 -8.95 -16.20 18.13
N MET A 313 -8.08 -16.73 17.28
CA MET A 313 -8.47 -17.28 15.98
C MET A 313 -9.30 -18.56 16.12
N GLN A 314 -10.28 -18.70 15.25
CA GLN A 314 -11.09 -19.92 15.14
C GLN A 314 -10.34 -21.01 14.37
N PRO A 315 -10.72 -22.31 14.50
CA PRO A 315 -10.05 -23.40 13.79
C PRO A 315 -9.98 -23.24 12.26
N GLU A 316 -10.97 -22.56 11.68
CA GLU A 316 -11.08 -22.33 10.22
C GLU A 316 -10.49 -21.00 9.78
N ASP A 317 -9.81 -20.27 10.66
CA ASP A 317 -9.15 -19.00 10.32
C ASP A 317 -7.74 -19.25 9.80
N VAL A 318 -7.33 -18.39 8.88
CA VAL A 318 -5.96 -18.33 8.36
C VAL A 318 -5.44 -16.90 8.53
N LEU A 319 -4.27 -16.77 9.14
CA LEU A 319 -3.50 -15.53 9.21
C LEU A 319 -2.41 -15.56 8.14
N MET A 320 -2.31 -14.50 7.37
CA MET A 320 -1.24 -14.24 6.42
C MET A 320 -0.62 -12.88 6.71
N ILE A 321 0.71 -12.82 6.82
CA ILE A 321 1.45 -11.58 7.08
C ILE A 321 2.45 -11.39 5.94
N THR A 322 2.50 -10.19 5.38
CA THR A 322 3.40 -9.82 4.28
C THR A 322 3.72 -8.33 4.31
N ALA A 323 4.43 -7.86 3.28
CA ALA A 323 4.61 -6.46 2.94
C ALA A 323 4.36 -6.27 1.44
N ASP A 324 4.31 -5.03 1.00
CA ASP A 324 4.05 -4.65 -0.40
C ASP A 324 5.29 -4.14 -1.12
N HIS A 325 6.32 -3.73 -0.41
CA HIS A 325 7.66 -3.31 -0.88
C HIS A 325 8.62 -3.17 0.31
N GLY A 326 9.81 -2.61 0.10
CA GLY A 326 10.72 -2.15 1.15
C GLY A 326 10.72 -0.61 1.28
N CYS A 327 11.21 -0.11 2.41
CA CYS A 327 11.60 1.29 2.59
C CYS A 327 12.67 1.38 3.67
N ASP A 328 13.91 0.99 3.33
CA ASP A 328 15.02 0.92 4.28
C ASP A 328 15.28 2.28 4.94
N PRO A 329 14.97 2.45 6.23
CA PRO A 329 15.13 3.73 6.90
C PRO A 329 16.58 4.13 7.13
N SER A 330 17.53 3.23 6.94
CA SER A 330 18.97 3.51 7.01
C SER A 330 19.58 3.91 5.66
N TYR A 331 18.84 3.76 4.56
CA TYR A 331 19.32 4.07 3.22
C TYR A 331 19.10 5.53 2.85
N LEU A 332 20.15 6.35 2.98
CA LEU A 332 20.08 7.81 2.88
C LEU A 332 20.17 8.38 1.46
N LYS A 333 20.32 7.56 0.43
CA LYS A 333 20.42 8.04 -0.96
C LYS A 333 19.10 8.53 -1.54
N THR A 334 18.02 8.05 -1.02
CA THR A 334 16.64 8.44 -1.40
C THR A 334 15.74 8.41 -0.19
N THR A 335 14.60 9.08 -0.25
CA THR A 335 13.49 8.95 0.71
C THR A 335 12.33 8.12 0.13
N ASP A 336 12.52 7.56 -1.05
CA ASP A 336 11.57 6.71 -1.76
C ASP A 336 11.59 5.27 -1.23
N HIS A 337 10.61 4.46 -1.63
CA HIS A 337 10.55 3.02 -1.40
C HIS A 337 11.76 2.29 -1.97
N THR A 338 12.04 1.09 -1.48
CA THR A 338 13.16 0.27 -1.92
C THR A 338 12.70 -1.06 -2.50
N ARG A 339 13.35 -1.49 -3.58
CA ARG A 339 13.09 -2.75 -4.28
C ARG A 339 13.65 -3.91 -3.49
N GLU A 340 12.80 -4.47 -2.60
CA GLU A 340 13.19 -5.54 -1.69
C GLU A 340 12.24 -6.73 -1.77
N TYR A 341 12.77 -7.91 -1.54
CA TYR A 341 11.95 -9.06 -1.19
C TYR A 341 11.07 -8.75 0.00
N VAL A 342 9.90 -9.37 0.06
CA VAL A 342 8.99 -9.26 1.21
C VAL A 342 8.78 -10.61 1.90
N PRO A 343 8.49 -10.61 3.22
CA PRO A 343 8.17 -11.83 3.94
C PRO A 343 6.76 -12.30 3.58
N TYR A 344 6.54 -13.62 3.63
CA TYR A 344 5.21 -14.21 3.59
C TYR A 344 5.11 -15.27 4.67
N LEU A 345 4.32 -15.01 5.70
CA LEU A 345 4.11 -15.92 6.84
C LEU A 345 2.65 -16.37 6.83
N ILE A 346 2.43 -17.68 6.99
CA ILE A 346 1.08 -18.27 6.97
C ILE A 346 0.89 -19.08 8.25
N TYR A 347 -0.20 -18.82 8.97
CA TYR A 347 -0.52 -19.49 10.23
C TYR A 347 -2.01 -19.81 10.34
N GLY A 348 -2.33 -20.91 11.01
CA GLY A 348 -3.71 -21.33 11.33
C GLY A 348 -3.73 -22.79 11.73
N GLN A 349 -4.82 -23.25 12.37
CA GLN A 349 -4.93 -24.66 12.75
C GLN A 349 -4.96 -25.60 11.52
N GLY A 350 -5.48 -25.12 10.38
CA GLY A 350 -5.49 -25.82 9.10
C GLY A 350 -4.19 -25.68 8.29
N VAL A 351 -3.15 -25.04 8.83
CA VAL A 351 -1.85 -24.81 8.19
C VAL A 351 -0.80 -25.71 8.79
N GLN A 352 0.05 -26.32 7.97
CA GLN A 352 1.19 -27.10 8.41
C GLN A 352 2.26 -26.17 8.99
N PRO A 353 2.79 -26.43 10.20
CA PRO A 353 3.87 -25.65 10.76
C PRO A 353 5.21 -26.00 10.13
N GLY A 354 6.14 -25.04 10.08
CA GLY A 354 7.54 -25.27 9.72
C GLY A 354 7.79 -25.54 8.23
N VAL A 355 6.82 -25.33 7.34
CA VAL A 355 7.04 -25.50 5.89
C VAL A 355 7.80 -24.29 5.36
N ASP A 356 9.03 -24.54 4.90
CA ASP A 356 9.83 -23.57 4.14
C ASP A 356 9.45 -23.65 2.66
N LEU A 357 8.81 -22.62 2.16
CA LEU A 357 8.36 -22.51 0.77
C LEU A 357 9.44 -21.94 -0.16
N GLY A 358 10.59 -21.53 0.40
CA GLY A 358 11.68 -20.90 -0.34
C GLY A 358 11.32 -19.54 -0.94
N THR A 359 11.94 -19.21 -2.06
CA THR A 359 11.66 -17.95 -2.81
C THR A 359 10.58 -18.21 -3.86
N ARG A 360 9.54 -17.36 -3.87
CA ARG A 360 8.48 -17.39 -4.87
C ARG A 360 8.51 -16.10 -5.70
N LEU A 361 8.35 -16.24 -7.00
CA LEU A 361 8.21 -15.10 -7.90
C LEU A 361 6.74 -14.68 -7.96
N GLY A 362 6.51 -13.39 -7.78
CA GLY A 362 5.22 -12.72 -7.82
C GLY A 362 4.49 -12.74 -6.47
N PHE A 363 4.11 -11.53 -6.00
CA PHE A 363 3.23 -11.37 -4.83
C PHE A 363 1.82 -11.91 -5.08
N GLY A 364 1.43 -12.12 -6.36
CA GLY A 364 0.20 -12.80 -6.74
C GLY A 364 0.06 -14.23 -6.20
N THR A 365 1.18 -14.81 -5.71
CA THR A 365 1.18 -16.02 -4.87
C THR A 365 0.20 -15.89 -3.70
N ILE A 366 0.11 -14.70 -3.09
CA ILE A 366 -0.81 -14.40 -1.96
C ILE A 366 -2.26 -14.48 -2.42
N ALA A 367 -2.61 -13.78 -3.51
CA ALA A 367 -3.98 -13.75 -4.04
C ALA A 367 -4.52 -15.16 -4.32
N ASN A 368 -3.71 -15.96 -5.04
CA ASN A 368 -4.10 -17.34 -5.37
C ASN A 368 -4.22 -18.21 -4.12
N THR A 369 -3.33 -18.02 -3.14
CA THR A 369 -3.38 -18.77 -1.87
C THR A 369 -4.62 -18.39 -1.03
N VAL A 370 -4.99 -17.10 -0.99
CA VAL A 370 -6.23 -16.62 -0.35
C VAL A 370 -7.46 -17.23 -1.02
N CYS A 371 -7.53 -17.16 -2.36
CA CYS A 371 -8.65 -17.72 -3.12
C CYS A 371 -8.79 -19.23 -2.91
N ASP A 372 -7.70 -19.99 -3.00
CA ASP A 372 -7.70 -21.43 -2.77
C ASP A 372 -8.08 -21.79 -1.33
N ALA A 373 -7.57 -21.06 -0.33
CA ALA A 373 -7.95 -21.26 1.07
C ALA A 373 -9.45 -21.07 1.28
N LEU A 374 -10.04 -20.06 0.63
CA LEU A 374 -11.47 -19.78 0.67
C LEU A 374 -12.29 -20.68 -0.28
N GLY A 375 -11.68 -21.51 -1.12
CA GLY A 375 -12.37 -22.35 -2.10
C GLY A 375 -13.00 -21.55 -3.26
N ILE A 376 -12.33 -20.48 -3.69
CA ILE A 376 -12.76 -19.59 -4.77
C ILE A 376 -11.86 -19.81 -6.00
N CYS A 377 -12.44 -20.04 -7.15
CA CYS A 377 -11.71 -20.09 -8.42
C CYS A 377 -11.57 -18.67 -8.98
N ALA A 378 -10.35 -18.24 -9.26
CA ALA A 378 -10.05 -16.95 -9.86
C ALA A 378 -8.93 -17.11 -10.91
N GLN A 379 -8.94 -16.24 -11.93
CA GLN A 379 -7.84 -16.14 -12.90
C GLN A 379 -6.99 -14.91 -12.55
N LEU A 380 -5.91 -15.16 -11.81
CA LEU A 380 -5.01 -14.14 -11.27
C LEU A 380 -3.58 -14.49 -11.66
N ASP A 381 -2.69 -13.50 -11.66
CA ASP A 381 -1.26 -13.76 -11.81
C ASP A 381 -0.71 -14.46 -10.58
N GLY A 382 0.39 -15.19 -10.75
CA GLY A 382 1.03 -15.94 -9.69
C GLY A 382 0.49 -17.36 -9.51
N LYS A 383 0.97 -18.05 -8.49
CA LYS A 383 0.61 -19.44 -8.17
C LYS A 383 0.34 -19.61 -6.69
N SER A 384 -0.73 -20.32 -6.36
CA SER A 384 -1.06 -20.67 -4.98
C SER A 384 -0.05 -21.65 -4.37
N VAL A 385 0.22 -21.44 -3.10
CA VAL A 385 0.97 -22.39 -2.24
C VAL A 385 0.06 -23.11 -1.24
N TRP A 386 -1.27 -22.92 -1.33
CA TRP A 386 -2.21 -23.50 -0.38
C TRP A 386 -2.09 -25.02 -0.26
N ASN A 387 -1.93 -25.71 -1.38
CA ASN A 387 -1.78 -27.17 -1.38
C ASN A 387 -0.47 -27.67 -0.75
N GLU A 388 0.54 -26.81 -0.63
CA GLU A 388 1.82 -27.14 0.01
C GLU A 388 1.76 -26.97 1.54
N VAL A 389 0.85 -26.10 2.02
CA VAL A 389 0.78 -25.73 3.45
C VAL A 389 -0.50 -26.19 4.16
N LYS A 390 -1.55 -26.58 3.45
CA LYS A 390 -2.78 -27.07 4.11
C LYS A 390 -2.55 -28.44 4.78
N ARG A 391 -3.14 -28.63 5.96
CA ARG A 391 -3.21 -29.93 6.65
C ARG A 391 -4.24 -30.83 6.03
#